data_9131dbe79fc15f5a111870bda495be52
#
_entry.id   9131dbe79fc15f5a111870bda495be52
#
_cell.length_a   1.000
_cell.length_b   1.000
_cell.length_c   1.000
_cell.angle_alpha   90.00
_cell.angle_beta   90.00
_cell.angle_gamma   90.00
#
_symmetry.space_group_name_H-M   'P 1'
#
loop_
_entity.id
_entity.type
_entity.pdbx_description
1 polymer ?
#
loop_
_entity_poly.entity_id
_entity_poly.type
_entity_poly.pdbx_seq_one_letter_code
_entity_poly.pdbx_strand_id
1 'polypeptide(L)'
;MSRFSSLLCSLLFCMITYAQEITVTGKVTAGGEEMPGVTVAVKGQTRGTITSIDGSYQIQVNGNESLIFSFVGYETVTIPVNRRKVINVELKETTQMVDEVVITVPY
;
A
#
# COMPACT_ATOMS: atom_id res chain seq x y z
N MET A 1 26.26 -6.88 -41.04
CA MET A 1 25.70 -7.87 -40.27
C MET A 1 25.89 -7.68 -38.83
N SER A 2 27.10 -7.53 -38.34
CA SER A 2 27.24 -7.33 -36.91
C SER A 2 26.54 -6.07 -36.43
N ARG A 3 26.31 -5.11 -37.28
CA ARG A 3 25.62 -3.93 -36.85
C ARG A 3 24.19 -4.14 -36.53
N PHE A 4 23.53 -5.03 -37.25
CA PHE A 4 22.15 -5.32 -36.98
C PHE A 4 21.98 -6.03 -35.64
N SER A 5 22.90 -6.91 -35.33
CA SER A 5 22.87 -7.63 -34.10
C SER A 5 23.01 -6.69 -32.93
N SER A 6 23.85 -5.71 -33.04
CA SER A 6 24.09 -4.75 -32.00
C SER A 6 22.86 -3.92 -31.73
N LEU A 7 22.19 -3.48 -32.77
CA LEU A 7 21.00 -2.68 -32.60
C LEU A 7 19.88 -3.49 -31.98
N LEU A 8 19.77 -4.72 -32.37
CA LEU A 8 18.76 -5.57 -31.84
C LEU A 8 18.96 -5.82 -30.37
N CYS A 9 20.18 -6.02 -29.94
CA CYS A 9 20.48 -6.21 -28.54
C CYS A 9 20.14 -4.98 -27.72
N SER A 10 20.37 -3.83 -28.26
CA SER A 10 20.09 -2.60 -27.57
C SER A 10 18.59 -2.44 -27.35
N LEU A 11 17.79 -2.78 -28.33
CA LEU A 11 16.36 -2.68 -28.20
C LEU A 11 15.83 -3.66 -27.18
N LEU A 12 16.36 -4.85 -27.16
CA LEU A 12 15.92 -5.85 -26.21
C LEU A 12 16.26 -5.42 -24.79
N PHE A 13 17.40 -4.81 -24.64
CA PHE A 13 17.82 -4.38 -23.32
C PHE A 13 16.89 -3.32 -22.78
N CYS A 14 16.42 -2.43 -23.60
CA CYS A 14 15.50 -1.39 -23.17
C CYS A 14 14.19 -1.96 -22.66
N MET A 15 13.72 -3.05 -23.21
CA MET A 15 12.45 -3.59 -22.80
C MET A 15 12.49 -4.19 -21.41
N ILE A 16 13.63 -4.59 -20.94
CA ILE A 16 13.74 -5.21 -19.64
C ILE A 16 13.50 -4.24 -18.51
N THR A 17 13.68 -2.96 -18.77
CA THR A 17 13.56 -1.98 -17.70
C THR A 17 12.15 -1.77 -17.21
N TYR A 18 11.16 -2.35 -17.83
CA TYR A 18 9.81 -2.17 -17.40
C TYR A 18 9.35 -3.13 -16.32
N ALA A 19 10.08 -4.15 -16.05
CA ALA A 19 9.66 -5.13 -15.08
C ALA A 19 10.21 -4.82 -13.70
N GLN A 20 9.58 -3.88 -13.02
CA GLN A 20 10.08 -3.46 -11.73
C GLN A 20 9.07 -3.64 -10.60
N GLU A 21 8.09 -4.47 -10.79
CA GLU A 21 7.11 -4.68 -9.75
C GLU A 21 7.63 -5.61 -8.67
N ILE A 22 7.29 -5.31 -7.44
CA ILE A 22 7.65 -6.17 -6.32
C ILE A 22 6.38 -6.54 -5.58
N THR A 23 6.43 -7.60 -4.82
CA THR A 23 5.31 -8.03 -4.00
C THR A 23 5.55 -7.54 -2.58
N VAL A 24 4.62 -6.75 -2.07
CA VAL A 24 4.71 -6.25 -0.70
C VAL A 24 3.75 -7.06 0.16
N THR A 25 4.23 -7.53 1.30
CA THR A 25 3.40 -8.26 2.24
C THR A 25 3.52 -7.60 3.60
N GLY A 26 2.63 -7.92 4.49
CA GLY A 26 2.69 -7.37 5.84
C GLY A 26 1.40 -7.62 6.59
N LYS A 27 1.30 -7.03 7.75
CA LYS A 27 0.10 -7.13 8.58
C LYS A 27 -0.35 -5.76 9.02
N VAL A 28 -1.66 -5.61 9.17
CA VAL A 28 -2.25 -4.39 9.66
C VAL A 28 -2.83 -4.69 11.03
N THR A 29 -2.48 -3.87 12.02
CA THR A 29 -2.96 -4.05 13.38
C THR A 29 -3.49 -2.74 13.91
N ALA A 30 -4.25 -2.79 14.98
CA ALA A 30 -4.74 -1.60 15.67
C ALA A 30 -4.85 -1.95 17.14
N GLY A 31 -4.14 -1.19 17.98
CA GLY A 31 -4.16 -1.47 19.40
C GLY A 31 -3.58 -2.84 19.74
N GLY A 32 -2.70 -3.34 18.92
CA GLY A 32 -2.09 -4.65 19.14
C GLY A 32 -2.88 -5.82 18.58
N GLU A 33 -4.04 -5.56 17.99
CA GLU A 33 -4.85 -6.64 17.45
C GLU A 33 -4.86 -6.63 15.94
N GLU A 34 -4.99 -7.79 15.34
CA GLU A 34 -5.00 -7.91 13.90
C GLU A 34 -6.27 -7.33 13.31
N MET A 35 -6.16 -6.68 12.17
CA MET A 35 -7.27 -5.98 11.55
C MET A 35 -7.65 -6.60 10.22
N PRO A 36 -8.68 -7.42 10.16
CA PRO A 36 -9.15 -7.96 8.90
C PRO A 36 -10.03 -6.93 8.18
N GLY A 37 -10.09 -7.01 6.88
CA GLY A 37 -10.98 -6.15 6.11
C GLY A 37 -10.47 -4.75 5.83
N VAL A 38 -9.22 -4.47 6.14
CA VAL A 38 -8.66 -3.15 5.87
C VAL A 38 -8.36 -3.03 4.40
N THR A 39 -8.72 -1.89 3.81
CA THR A 39 -8.46 -1.66 2.40
C THR A 39 -7.02 -1.20 2.21
N VAL A 40 -6.29 -1.87 1.33
CA VAL A 40 -4.94 -1.52 0.99
C VAL A 40 -4.93 -1.15 -0.48
N ALA A 41 -4.70 0.11 -0.79
CA ALA A 41 -4.77 0.58 -2.16
C ALA A 41 -3.45 1.22 -2.58
N VAL A 42 -3.20 1.26 -3.89
CA VAL A 42 -2.00 1.90 -4.41
C VAL A 42 -2.36 3.33 -4.76
N LYS A 43 -1.62 4.28 -4.21
CA LYS A 43 -1.92 5.68 -4.41
C LYS A 43 -1.91 6.03 -5.88
N GLY A 44 -2.96 6.69 -6.31
CA GLY A 44 -3.06 7.12 -7.72
C GLY A 44 -3.52 6.04 -8.68
N GLN A 45 -3.87 4.87 -8.20
CA GLN A 45 -4.32 3.78 -9.06
C GLN A 45 -5.58 3.16 -8.52
N THR A 46 -6.23 2.33 -9.33
CA THR A 46 -7.43 1.65 -8.86
C THR A 46 -7.12 0.28 -8.28
N ARG A 47 -5.87 -0.12 -8.30
CA ARG A 47 -5.45 -1.43 -7.81
C ARG A 47 -5.44 -1.45 -6.29
N GLY A 48 -5.87 -2.52 -5.70
CA GLY A 48 -5.85 -2.65 -4.25
C GLY A 48 -6.19 -4.04 -3.80
N THR A 49 -6.16 -4.25 -2.49
CA THR A 49 -6.50 -5.53 -1.90
C THR A 49 -7.08 -5.27 -0.51
N ILE A 50 -7.47 -6.32 0.18
CA ILE A 50 -8.05 -6.23 1.50
C ILE A 50 -7.35 -7.21 2.41
N THR A 51 -7.12 -6.84 3.66
CA THR A 51 -6.44 -7.74 4.59
C THR A 51 -7.31 -8.95 4.92
N SER A 52 -6.67 -10.07 5.16
CA SER A 52 -7.35 -11.31 5.46
C SER A 52 -7.70 -11.37 6.94
N ILE A 53 -8.27 -12.46 7.37
CA ILE A 53 -8.71 -12.64 8.74
C ILE A 53 -7.65 -12.36 9.78
N ASP A 54 -6.41 -12.68 9.48
CA ASP A 54 -5.32 -12.45 10.41
C ASP A 54 -4.64 -11.10 10.19
N GLY A 55 -5.24 -10.23 9.41
CA GLY A 55 -4.69 -8.90 9.17
C GLY A 55 -3.60 -8.85 8.13
N SER A 56 -3.27 -9.96 7.50
CA SER A 56 -2.16 -9.95 6.54
C SER A 56 -2.64 -9.53 5.16
N TYR A 57 -1.77 -8.98 4.36
CA TYR A 57 -2.10 -8.56 3.00
C TYR A 57 -0.92 -8.82 2.08
N GLN A 58 -1.21 -8.83 0.80
CA GLN A 58 -0.18 -9.00 -0.22
C GLN A 58 -0.62 -8.21 -1.44
N ILE A 59 0.26 -7.40 -1.98
CA ILE A 59 -0.08 -6.57 -3.13
C ILE A 59 1.15 -6.37 -3.99
N GLN A 60 0.97 -6.30 -5.30
CA GLN A 60 2.07 -6.06 -6.21
C GLN A 60 2.10 -4.61 -6.61
N VAL A 61 3.24 -3.98 -6.48
CA VAL A 61 3.39 -2.55 -6.78
C VAL A 61 4.79 -2.28 -7.31
N ASN A 62 4.98 -1.10 -7.86
CA ASN A 62 6.32 -0.66 -8.22
C ASN A 62 7.00 -0.15 -6.95
N GLY A 63 8.30 -0.28 -6.88
CA GLY A 63 9.02 0.06 -5.68
C GLY A 63 8.96 1.51 -5.27
N ASN A 64 8.57 2.41 -6.16
CA ASN A 64 8.49 3.83 -5.86
C ASN A 64 7.06 4.30 -5.61
N GLU A 65 6.13 3.40 -5.46
CA GLU A 65 4.74 3.77 -5.21
C GLU A 65 4.46 3.82 -3.72
N SER A 66 3.28 4.35 -3.36
CA SER A 66 2.86 4.42 -1.96
C SER A 66 1.58 3.61 -1.78
N LEU A 67 1.40 3.08 -0.59
CA LEU A 67 0.20 2.33 -0.25
C LEU A 67 -0.66 3.16 0.68
N ILE A 68 -1.98 3.04 0.53
CA ILE A 68 -2.93 3.74 1.37
C ILE A 68 -3.73 2.68 2.12
N PHE A 69 -3.71 2.77 3.44
CA PHE A 69 -4.43 1.84 4.29
C PHE A 69 -5.60 2.57 4.92
N SER A 70 -6.80 2.06 4.75
CA SER A 70 -7.99 2.72 5.29
C SER A 70 -9.02 1.73 5.82
N PHE A 71 -9.74 2.13 6.84
CA PHE A 71 -10.79 1.32 7.41
C PHE A 71 -11.76 2.25 8.12
N VAL A 72 -13.03 1.89 8.13
CA VAL A 72 -14.06 2.72 8.73
C VAL A 72 -13.78 2.92 10.21
N GLY A 73 -13.77 4.16 10.66
CA GLY A 73 -13.52 4.46 12.06
C GLY A 73 -12.06 4.61 12.43
N TYR A 74 -11.16 4.51 11.44
CA TYR A 74 -9.72 4.64 11.69
C TYR A 74 -9.13 5.66 10.76
N GLU A 75 -8.00 6.22 11.16
CA GLU A 75 -7.32 7.21 10.33
C GLU A 75 -6.67 6.55 9.13
N THR A 76 -6.75 7.21 7.99
CA THR A 76 -6.13 6.70 6.79
C THR A 76 -4.63 6.95 6.84
N VAL A 77 -3.86 5.94 6.48
CA VAL A 77 -2.40 6.02 6.53
C VAL A 77 -1.84 5.81 5.14
N THR A 78 -0.91 6.67 4.73
CA THR A 78 -0.23 6.51 3.45
C THR A 78 1.24 6.24 3.73
N ILE A 79 1.76 5.16 3.19
CA ILE A 79 3.13 4.75 3.44
C ILE A 79 3.87 4.52 2.14
N PRO A 80 5.00 5.17 1.91
CA PRO A 80 5.78 4.93 0.70
C PRO A 80 6.43 3.55 0.79
N VAL A 81 6.40 2.82 -0.30
CA VAL A 81 6.94 1.47 -0.32
C VAL A 81 8.46 1.47 -0.20
N ASN A 82 9.12 2.39 -0.90
CA ASN A 82 10.59 2.48 -0.87
C ASN A 82 11.26 1.14 -1.11
N ARG A 83 10.70 0.38 -2.03
CA ARG A 83 11.24 -0.93 -2.41
C ARG A 83 11.27 -1.96 -1.28
N ARG A 84 10.52 -1.72 -0.21
CA ARG A 84 10.44 -2.69 0.88
C ARG A 84 9.48 -3.79 0.52
N LYS A 85 9.80 -5.01 0.88
CA LYS A 85 8.95 -6.15 0.59
C LYS A 85 8.05 -6.51 1.75
N VAL A 86 8.34 -5.98 2.93
CA VAL A 86 7.50 -6.23 4.11
C VAL A 86 7.20 -4.89 4.76
N ILE A 87 5.92 -4.56 4.88
CA ILE A 87 5.50 -3.32 5.52
C ILE A 87 4.36 -3.64 6.47
N ASN A 88 4.60 -3.48 7.76
CA ASN A 88 3.57 -3.69 8.78
C ASN A 88 3.05 -2.33 9.20
N VAL A 89 1.75 -2.23 9.43
CA VAL A 89 1.10 -0.96 9.68
C VAL A 89 0.22 -1.04 10.91
N GLU A 90 0.20 0.02 11.68
CA GLU A 90 -0.69 0.11 12.82
C GLU A 90 -1.66 1.27 12.59
N LEU A 91 -2.96 1.02 12.67
CA LEU A 91 -3.98 2.03 12.46
C LEU A 91 -4.42 2.60 13.79
N LYS A 92 -4.89 3.84 13.77
CA LYS A 92 -5.37 4.51 14.97
C LYS A 92 -6.81 4.94 14.77
N GLU A 93 -7.59 4.84 15.81
CA GLU A 93 -8.99 5.22 15.74
C GLU A 93 -9.18 6.71 15.62
N THR A 94 -10.26 7.10 14.95
CA THR A 94 -10.56 8.51 14.78
C THR A 94 -11.61 8.98 15.74
N THR A 95 -11.90 8.23 16.76
CA THR A 95 -12.95 8.55 17.70
C THR A 95 -12.75 9.87 18.38
N GLN A 96 -11.57 10.35 18.46
CA GLN A 96 -11.37 11.58 19.09
C GLN A 96 -12.12 12.69 18.47
N MET A 97 -12.25 12.68 17.21
CA MET A 97 -12.92 13.71 16.58
C MET A 97 -14.37 13.68 16.89
N VAL A 98 -14.87 12.58 17.09
CA VAL A 98 -16.25 12.44 17.39
C VAL A 98 -16.53 13.05 18.70
N ASP A 99 -15.71 12.87 19.60
CA ASP A 99 -15.88 13.39 20.88
C ASP A 99 -16.06 14.83 20.83
N GLU A 100 -15.25 15.47 20.17
CA GLU A 100 -15.32 16.83 20.18
C GLU A 100 -16.56 17.30 19.65
N VAL A 101 -17.00 16.77 18.74
CA VAL A 101 -18.17 17.19 18.18
C VAL A 101 -19.23 17.16 19.12
N VAL A 102 -19.36 16.17 19.69
CA VAL A 102 -20.37 15.99 20.56
C VAL A 102 -20.49 16.95 21.55
N ILE A 103 -19.57 17.10 22.09
CA ILE A 103 -19.62 17.83 23.14
C ILE A 103 -20.11 19.07 22.95
N THR A 104 -19.64 19.49 22.25
CA THR A 104 -19.99 20.70 22.06
C THR A 104 -21.24 21.01 22.32
N VAL A 105 -21.69 20.56 22.21
CA VAL A 105 -22.88 20.79 22.35
C VAL A 105 -23.32 21.32 23.46
N PRO A 106 -22.95 21.54 23.93
CA PRO A 106 -23.33 21.88 24.98
C PRO A 106 -24.40 22.56 25.17
N TYR A 107 -24.67 22.64 25.05
CA TYR A 107 -25.64 23.03 25.41
C TYR A 107 -26.02 23.53 25.74
#